data_86efbfeec3c62394ffb1d02d83689072
#
_entry.id   86efbfeec3c62394ffb1d02d83689072
#
_cell.length_a   1.000
_cell.length_b   1.000
_cell.length_c   1.000
_cell.angle_alpha   90.00
_cell.angle_beta   90.00
_cell.angle_gamma   90.00
#
_symmetry.space_group_name_H-M   'P 1'
#
loop_
_entity.id
_entity.type
_entity.pdbx_description
1 polymer ?
#
loop_
_entity_poly.entity_id
_entity_poly.type
_entity_poly.pdbx_seq_one_letter_code
_entity_poly.pdbx_strand_id
1 'polypeptide(L)'
;VYARMDNDGNMVASDIMAADPAYRTNKENKALAKISKNLKFSETQLLARYQAKSGQVSTKSSFPLTGSPKLLVILVDFSDRVFSTTYSYWDTIASYPGATAGGATGSLRDYYYDNSLGALDLDVTVVGPCRMPQPLSYYGRQTSYGHDANVQRLVMDAINYADTAYNIDFTQYDNDNNDTLDNVHIIFAGIPQSTSGEADAIWPHKSILYNYTVVKDGVRVYTYSCSGEKKNTIIADGIGAMCHEFGHVLGLPDFYDTDGASATGEGVGLGDFSLMHGGCYNNDSRTLSGLCAV
;
A
#
# COMPACT_ATOMS: atom_id res chain seq x y z
N VAL A 1 12.13 -16.46 -15.85
CA VAL A 1 13.15 -16.84 -16.84
C VAL A 1 14.53 -16.43 -16.35
N TYR A 2 15.59 -17.03 -16.93
CA TYR A 2 16.98 -16.62 -16.67
C TYR A 2 17.34 -15.41 -17.53
N ALA A 3 18.29 -14.60 -17.07
CA ALA A 3 18.86 -13.52 -17.86
C ALA A 3 19.99 -14.03 -18.77
N ARG A 4 20.18 -13.38 -19.91
CA ARG A 4 21.33 -13.56 -20.81
C ARG A 4 21.79 -12.22 -21.38
N MET A 5 23.00 -12.15 -21.89
CA MET A 5 23.44 -11.01 -22.71
C MET A 5 23.00 -11.20 -24.16
N ASP A 6 22.52 -10.14 -24.80
CA ASP A 6 22.33 -10.10 -26.24
C ASP A 6 23.63 -9.74 -26.97
N ASN A 7 23.59 -9.63 -28.32
CA ASN A 7 24.74 -9.31 -29.13
C ASN A 7 25.27 -7.89 -28.95
N ASP A 8 24.44 -6.99 -28.39
CA ASP A 8 24.76 -5.59 -28.14
C ASP A 8 25.27 -5.37 -26.70
N GLY A 9 25.44 -6.46 -25.94
CA GLY A 9 25.89 -6.41 -24.56
C GLY A 9 24.81 -5.96 -23.55
N ASN A 10 23.54 -6.07 -23.89
CA ASN A 10 22.46 -5.77 -22.97
C ASN A 10 21.96 -7.03 -22.25
N MET A 11 21.60 -6.89 -20.99
CA MET A 11 20.96 -7.96 -20.26
C MET A 11 19.48 -8.05 -20.66
N VAL A 12 19.08 -9.18 -21.19
CA VAL A 12 17.72 -9.46 -21.65
C VAL A 12 17.20 -10.77 -21.06
N ALA A 13 15.88 -10.96 -21.04
CA ALA A 13 15.29 -12.23 -20.66
C ALA A 13 15.70 -13.34 -21.65
N SER A 14 15.99 -14.53 -21.14
CA SER A 14 16.16 -15.71 -21.97
C SER A 14 14.81 -16.41 -22.17
N ASP A 15 14.76 -17.31 -23.12
CA ASP A 15 13.66 -18.24 -23.38
C ASP A 15 13.64 -19.47 -22.42
N ILE A 16 14.51 -19.47 -21.42
CA ILE A 16 14.66 -20.57 -20.46
C ILE A 16 13.88 -20.23 -19.19
N MET A 17 12.84 -21.01 -18.90
CA MET A 17 12.09 -20.90 -17.66
C MET A 17 12.99 -21.21 -16.45
N ALA A 18 12.90 -20.39 -15.42
CA ALA A 18 13.62 -20.65 -14.19
C ALA A 18 12.86 -21.73 -13.38
N ALA A 19 13.57 -22.80 -13.02
CA ALA A 19 13.06 -23.83 -12.14
C ALA A 19 13.98 -23.99 -10.92
N ASP A 20 13.41 -24.46 -9.84
CA ASP A 20 14.20 -24.86 -8.66
C ASP A 20 15.29 -25.86 -9.06
N PRO A 21 16.52 -25.73 -8.55
CA PRO A 21 17.63 -26.64 -8.87
C PRO A 21 17.29 -28.12 -8.80
N ALA A 22 16.42 -28.52 -7.87
CA ALA A 22 15.98 -29.91 -7.70
C ALA A 22 15.09 -30.43 -8.85
N TYR A 23 14.45 -29.54 -9.60
CA TYR A 23 13.50 -29.89 -10.66
C TYR A 23 13.99 -29.54 -12.07
N ARG A 24 15.24 -29.09 -12.23
CA ARG A 24 15.82 -28.72 -13.52
C ARG A 24 16.01 -29.91 -14.44
N THR A 25 15.57 -29.78 -15.65
CA THR A 25 15.78 -30.77 -16.68
C THR A 25 17.25 -30.76 -17.17
N ASN A 26 17.71 -31.87 -17.79
CA ASN A 26 19.02 -31.91 -18.44
C ASN A 26 19.18 -30.86 -19.55
N LYS A 27 18.10 -30.52 -20.28
CA LYS A 27 18.10 -29.46 -21.30
C LYS A 27 18.34 -28.09 -20.66
N GLU A 28 17.67 -27.82 -19.56
CA GLU A 28 17.82 -26.58 -18.80
C GLU A 28 19.23 -26.45 -18.21
N ASN A 29 19.73 -27.47 -17.55
CA ASN A 29 21.10 -27.48 -17.03
C ASN A 29 22.17 -27.23 -18.09
N LYS A 30 22.02 -27.84 -19.30
CA LYS A 30 22.91 -27.58 -20.43
C LYS A 30 22.81 -26.14 -20.95
N ALA A 31 21.63 -25.56 -20.94
CA ALA A 31 21.42 -24.17 -21.35
C ALA A 31 22.01 -23.19 -20.30
N LEU A 32 21.79 -23.45 -19.01
CA LEU A 32 22.36 -22.68 -17.91
C LEU A 32 23.89 -22.69 -17.87
N ALA A 33 24.51 -23.80 -18.23
CA ALA A 33 25.97 -23.90 -18.33
C ALA A 33 26.59 -22.95 -19.38
N LYS A 34 25.77 -22.45 -20.33
CA LYS A 34 26.18 -21.49 -21.37
C LYS A 34 25.88 -20.04 -21.02
N ILE A 35 25.09 -19.79 -19.97
CA ILE A 35 24.77 -18.44 -19.51
C ILE A 35 25.90 -17.93 -18.63
N SER A 36 26.41 -16.75 -18.94
CA SER A 36 27.41 -16.08 -18.11
C SER A 36 26.88 -15.81 -16.71
N LYS A 37 27.72 -16.02 -15.70
CA LYS A 37 27.39 -15.68 -14.32
C LYS A 37 27.70 -14.22 -14.05
N ASN A 38 27.04 -13.66 -13.02
CA ASN A 38 27.25 -12.27 -12.57
C ASN A 38 27.01 -11.25 -13.69
N LEU A 39 25.95 -11.46 -14.47
CA LEU A 39 25.52 -10.50 -15.49
C LEU A 39 25.23 -9.15 -14.82
N LYS A 40 25.64 -8.07 -15.52
CA LYS A 40 25.34 -6.69 -15.13
C LYS A 40 24.62 -5.99 -16.27
N PHE A 41 23.77 -5.04 -15.94
CA PHE A 41 23.19 -4.16 -16.94
C PHE A 41 24.30 -3.37 -17.65
N SER A 42 24.16 -3.15 -18.95
CA SER A 42 25.03 -2.22 -19.68
C SER A 42 24.85 -0.80 -19.16
N GLU A 43 25.86 0.07 -19.39
CA GLU A 43 25.74 1.50 -19.02
C GLU A 43 24.53 2.14 -19.70
N THR A 44 24.25 1.78 -20.95
CA THR A 44 23.08 2.26 -21.69
C THR A 44 21.77 1.83 -21.03
N GLN A 45 21.69 0.57 -20.60
CA GLN A 45 20.51 0.09 -19.85
C GLN A 45 20.36 0.78 -18.51
N LEU A 46 21.47 0.97 -17.78
CA LEU A 46 21.45 1.70 -16.51
C LEU A 46 21.01 3.15 -16.72
N LEU A 47 21.53 3.82 -17.75
CA LEU A 47 21.14 5.18 -18.09
C LEU A 47 19.67 5.27 -18.51
N ALA A 48 19.19 4.34 -19.37
CA ALA A 48 17.80 4.27 -19.78
C ALA A 48 16.86 4.00 -18.59
N ARG A 49 17.27 3.12 -17.66
CA ARG A 49 16.52 2.89 -16.41
C ARG A 49 16.51 4.12 -15.50
N TYR A 50 17.65 4.81 -15.41
CA TYR A 50 17.73 6.08 -14.67
C TYR A 50 16.86 7.15 -15.29
N GLN A 51 16.88 7.29 -16.63
CA GLN A 51 16.05 8.24 -17.37
C GLN A 51 14.55 7.86 -17.30
N ALA A 52 14.20 6.58 -17.39
CA ALA A 52 12.86 6.10 -17.19
C ALA A 52 12.37 6.36 -15.76
N LYS A 53 13.21 6.13 -14.76
CA LYS A 53 12.94 6.54 -13.37
C LYS A 53 12.79 8.05 -13.24
N SER A 54 13.68 8.84 -13.84
CA SER A 54 13.59 10.31 -13.79
C SER A 54 12.43 10.88 -14.61
N GLY A 55 11.95 10.16 -15.62
CA GLY A 55 10.77 10.52 -16.42
C GLY A 55 9.45 10.01 -15.84
N GLN A 56 9.47 8.94 -15.06
CA GLN A 56 8.32 8.43 -14.32
C GLN A 56 8.24 8.96 -12.89
N VAL A 57 9.29 9.57 -12.36
CA VAL A 57 9.28 10.29 -11.09
C VAL A 57 8.75 11.70 -11.32
N SER A 58 7.58 11.79 -11.90
CA SER A 58 6.68 12.90 -11.66
C SER A 58 5.47 12.48 -10.83
N THR A 59 5.68 11.55 -9.93
CA THR A 59 5.04 11.56 -8.63
C THR A 59 6.20 11.60 -7.63
N LYS A 60 6.74 12.78 -7.35
CA LYS A 60 7.26 13.02 -6.01
C LYS A 60 6.21 12.45 -5.09
N SER A 61 6.56 11.41 -4.34
CA SER A 61 5.80 11.10 -3.14
C SER A 61 5.70 12.43 -2.40
N SER A 62 4.49 12.93 -2.17
CA SER A 62 4.32 14.10 -1.31
C SER A 62 4.77 13.76 0.11
N PHE A 63 4.80 12.46 0.44
CA PHE A 63 5.18 11.98 1.76
C PHE A 63 6.71 11.82 1.86
N PRO A 64 7.36 12.33 2.91
CA PRO A 64 8.80 12.19 3.12
C PRO A 64 9.23 10.72 3.22
N LEU A 65 10.35 10.38 2.58
CA LEU A 65 10.89 9.02 2.56
C LEU A 65 11.89 8.73 3.69
N THR A 66 12.24 9.74 4.48
CA THR A 66 13.20 9.64 5.59
C THR A 66 12.79 10.57 6.74
N GLY A 67 13.43 10.36 7.90
CA GLY A 67 13.14 11.14 9.12
C GLY A 67 11.96 10.58 9.89
N SER A 68 11.28 11.42 10.65
CA SER A 68 10.12 11.05 11.48
C SER A 68 8.87 11.81 11.05
N PRO A 69 8.39 11.62 9.81
CA PRO A 69 7.20 12.31 9.34
C PRO A 69 5.94 11.81 10.05
N LYS A 70 4.98 12.73 10.21
CA LYS A 70 3.71 12.44 10.86
C LYS A 70 2.69 11.86 9.88
N LEU A 71 1.99 10.83 10.32
CA LEU A 71 0.89 10.19 9.59
C LEU A 71 -0.39 10.20 10.43
N LEU A 72 -1.47 10.74 9.88
CA LEU A 72 -2.79 10.69 10.50
C LEU A 72 -3.54 9.43 10.04
N VAL A 73 -4.02 8.64 10.99
CA VAL A 73 -4.90 7.49 10.79
C VAL A 73 -6.24 7.77 11.45
N ILE A 74 -7.33 7.69 10.68
CA ILE A 74 -8.69 7.92 11.18
C ILE A 74 -9.50 6.64 11.09
N LEU A 75 -9.97 6.14 12.22
CA LEU A 75 -10.92 5.05 12.28
C LEU A 75 -12.32 5.58 11.97
N VAL A 76 -13.03 4.96 11.03
CA VAL A 76 -14.39 5.37 10.67
C VAL A 76 -15.37 4.20 10.76
N ASP A 77 -16.51 4.42 11.37
CA ASP A 77 -17.63 3.50 11.34
C ASP A 77 -18.89 4.16 10.72
N PHE A 78 -19.88 3.37 10.44
CA PHE A 78 -21.04 3.82 9.66
C PHE A 78 -22.34 3.73 10.49
N SER A 79 -23.41 4.34 9.99
CA SER A 79 -24.72 4.28 10.64
C SER A 79 -25.23 2.85 10.80
N ASP A 80 -24.83 1.93 9.91
CA ASP A 80 -25.25 0.52 9.84
C ASP A 80 -24.12 -0.46 10.18
N ARG A 81 -22.87 0.00 10.35
CA ARG A 81 -21.72 -0.85 10.65
C ARG A 81 -20.75 -0.17 11.60
N VAL A 82 -20.65 -0.70 12.79
CA VAL A 82 -19.75 -0.20 13.83
C VAL A 82 -18.48 -1.02 13.92
N PHE A 83 -17.40 -0.40 14.42
CA PHE A 83 -16.18 -1.13 14.76
C PHE A 83 -16.46 -2.24 15.77
N SER A 84 -15.89 -3.41 15.52
CA SER A 84 -15.91 -4.55 16.43
C SER A 84 -14.59 -4.73 17.17
N THR A 85 -13.54 -4.09 16.68
CA THR A 85 -12.21 -4.01 17.29
C THR A 85 -12.11 -2.77 18.16
N THR A 86 -11.15 -2.75 19.09
CA THR A 86 -10.94 -1.61 19.98
C THR A 86 -10.04 -0.55 19.34
N TYR A 87 -10.20 0.71 19.74
CA TYR A 87 -9.25 1.77 19.40
C TYR A 87 -7.80 1.37 19.76
N SER A 88 -7.60 0.84 20.97
CA SER A 88 -6.28 0.43 21.46
C SER A 88 -5.61 -0.63 20.56
N TYR A 89 -6.38 -1.52 19.92
CA TYR A 89 -5.82 -2.46 18.96
C TYR A 89 -5.18 -1.72 17.78
N TRP A 90 -5.90 -0.80 17.16
CA TRP A 90 -5.43 -0.04 16.00
C TRP A 90 -4.30 0.93 16.33
N ASP A 91 -4.41 1.61 17.47
CA ASP A 91 -3.35 2.47 17.96
C ASP A 91 -2.04 1.68 18.16
N THR A 92 -2.13 0.49 18.78
CA THR A 92 -0.97 -0.38 19.00
C THR A 92 -0.34 -0.85 17.68
N ILE A 93 -1.13 -1.42 16.76
CA ILE A 93 -0.56 -1.99 15.53
C ILE A 93 -0.17 -0.93 14.48
N ALA A 94 -0.62 0.32 14.62
CA ALA A 94 -0.18 1.40 13.76
C ALA A 94 1.11 2.08 14.26
N SER A 95 1.22 2.35 15.57
CA SER A 95 2.18 3.32 16.09
C SER A 95 3.23 2.75 17.06
N TYR A 96 2.94 1.67 17.79
CA TYR A 96 3.81 1.22 18.89
C TYR A 96 4.97 0.35 18.40
N PRO A 97 6.21 0.67 18.80
CA PRO A 97 7.35 -0.18 18.53
C PRO A 97 7.23 -1.57 19.16
N GLY A 98 7.55 -2.61 18.40
CA GLY A 98 7.50 -4.00 18.85
C GLY A 98 6.08 -4.52 19.08
N ALA A 99 5.09 -3.97 18.38
CA ALA A 99 3.69 -4.37 18.52
C ALA A 99 3.47 -5.86 18.23
N THR A 100 2.76 -6.53 19.14
CA THR A 100 2.39 -7.96 18.98
C THR A 100 0.88 -8.20 19.11
N ALA A 101 0.09 -7.14 19.14
CA ALA A 101 -1.37 -7.22 19.25
C ALA A 101 -1.96 -8.05 18.10
N GLY A 102 -2.87 -8.96 18.45
CA GLY A 102 -3.48 -9.87 17.48
C GLY A 102 -2.51 -10.87 16.84
N GLY A 103 -1.26 -10.99 17.30
CA GLY A 103 -0.22 -11.84 16.70
C GLY A 103 0.61 -11.14 15.62
N ALA A 104 0.60 -9.81 15.57
CA ALA A 104 1.45 -9.03 14.69
C ALA A 104 2.94 -9.22 15.04
N THR A 105 3.81 -9.08 14.05
CA THR A 105 5.28 -9.11 14.19
C THR A 105 5.89 -7.71 14.09
N GLY A 106 5.19 -6.71 14.57
CA GLY A 106 5.51 -5.30 14.52
C GLY A 106 4.30 -4.45 14.14
N SER A 107 4.44 -3.14 14.26
CA SER A 107 3.46 -2.15 13.81
C SER A 107 3.72 -1.69 12.37
N LEU A 108 2.83 -0.84 11.82
CA LEU A 108 3.10 -0.11 10.59
C LEU A 108 4.42 0.68 10.69
N ARG A 109 4.64 1.35 11.83
CA ARG A 109 5.88 2.07 12.12
C ARG A 109 7.09 1.13 12.04
N ASP A 110 7.06 -0.02 12.76
CA ASP A 110 8.15 -0.99 12.77
C ASP A 110 8.44 -1.51 11.36
N TYR A 111 7.38 -1.83 10.59
CA TYR A 111 7.53 -2.33 9.24
C TYR A 111 8.36 -1.38 8.35
N TYR A 112 8.03 -0.10 8.36
CA TYR A 112 8.75 0.88 7.54
C TYR A 112 10.10 1.25 8.12
N TYR A 113 10.24 1.27 9.46
CA TYR A 113 11.52 1.47 10.11
C TYR A 113 12.53 0.38 9.72
N ASP A 114 12.13 -0.88 9.82
CA ASP A 114 12.99 -2.02 9.51
C ASP A 114 13.34 -2.09 8.01
N ASN A 115 12.34 -1.93 7.14
CA ASN A 115 12.56 -2.00 5.68
C ASN A 115 13.32 -0.79 5.12
N SER A 116 13.36 0.33 5.81
CA SER A 116 14.17 1.50 5.47
C SER A 116 15.55 1.50 6.15
N LEU A 117 15.89 0.47 6.91
CA LEU A 117 17.10 0.40 7.73
C LEU A 117 17.19 1.57 8.73
N GLY A 118 16.06 1.94 9.31
CA GLY A 118 15.95 3.03 10.27
C GLY A 118 15.89 4.44 9.67
N ALA A 119 15.82 4.55 8.34
CA ALA A 119 15.77 5.87 7.70
C ALA A 119 14.39 6.55 7.79
N LEU A 120 13.30 5.78 7.84
CA LEU A 120 11.93 6.25 7.96
C LEU A 120 11.32 5.75 9.28
N ASP A 121 11.13 6.66 10.23
CA ASP A 121 10.52 6.38 11.54
C ASP A 121 9.20 7.15 11.67
N LEU A 122 8.09 6.53 11.29
CA LEU A 122 6.78 7.17 11.24
C LEU A 122 6.29 7.58 12.62
N ASP A 123 5.88 8.85 12.78
CA ASP A 123 5.13 9.33 13.94
C ASP A 123 3.63 9.23 13.62
N VAL A 124 3.00 8.12 14.03
CA VAL A 124 1.63 7.79 13.67
C VAL A 124 0.66 8.21 14.77
N THR A 125 -0.32 9.03 14.41
CA THR A 125 -1.43 9.40 15.29
C THR A 125 -2.70 8.70 14.83
N VAL A 126 -3.35 7.96 15.71
CA VAL A 126 -4.64 7.31 15.45
C VAL A 126 -5.74 8.07 16.17
N VAL A 127 -6.86 8.32 15.51
CA VAL A 127 -8.07 8.92 16.10
C VAL A 127 -9.32 8.16 15.69
N GLY A 128 -10.38 8.27 16.46
CA GLY A 128 -11.64 7.62 16.13
C GLY A 128 -12.12 6.63 17.22
N PRO A 129 -13.18 5.84 16.94
CA PRO A 129 -13.96 5.80 15.69
C PRO A 129 -14.79 7.06 15.45
N CYS A 130 -14.72 7.58 14.23
CA CYS A 130 -15.55 8.67 13.74
C CYS A 130 -16.82 8.10 13.11
N ARG A 131 -18.00 8.44 13.64
CA ARG A 131 -19.28 7.96 13.11
C ARG A 131 -19.68 8.72 11.84
N MET A 132 -19.70 7.99 10.71
CA MET A 132 -20.14 8.57 9.45
C MET A 132 -21.67 8.72 9.38
N PRO A 133 -22.17 9.78 8.75
CA PRO A 133 -23.61 10.05 8.67
C PRO A 133 -24.37 9.08 7.78
N GLN A 134 -23.70 8.40 6.85
CA GLN A 134 -24.31 7.51 5.87
C GLN A 134 -23.92 6.04 6.13
N PRO A 135 -24.68 5.07 5.60
CA PRO A 135 -24.33 3.65 5.68
C PRO A 135 -23.09 3.33 4.80
N LEU A 136 -22.44 2.19 5.09
CA LEU A 136 -21.29 1.70 4.31
C LEU A 136 -21.58 1.68 2.81
N SER A 137 -22.75 1.17 2.43
CA SER A 137 -23.16 1.06 1.02
C SER A 137 -23.29 2.39 0.29
N TYR A 138 -23.48 3.50 0.99
CA TYR A 138 -23.46 4.83 0.37
C TYR A 138 -22.06 5.19 -0.13
N TYR A 139 -21.03 4.85 0.63
CA TYR A 139 -19.65 5.18 0.33
C TYR A 139 -19.00 4.18 -0.63
N GLY A 140 -19.23 2.88 -0.42
CA GLY A 140 -18.55 1.79 -1.11
C GLY A 140 -19.26 1.24 -2.34
N ARG A 141 -20.58 1.47 -2.52
CA ARG A 141 -21.30 0.91 -3.67
C ARG A 141 -20.54 1.11 -4.98
N GLN A 142 -20.33 0.02 -5.70
CA GLN A 142 -19.66 0.08 -6.98
C GLN A 142 -20.49 0.82 -8.04
N THR A 143 -19.81 1.69 -8.77
CA THR A 143 -20.30 2.28 -10.00
C THR A 143 -20.27 1.27 -11.15
N SER A 144 -20.91 1.62 -12.28
CA SER A 144 -20.84 0.78 -13.50
C SER A 144 -19.43 0.59 -14.07
N TYR A 145 -18.46 1.37 -13.59
CA TYR A 145 -17.04 1.28 -13.96
C TYR A 145 -16.19 0.50 -12.93
N GLY A 146 -16.82 -0.11 -11.94
CA GLY A 146 -16.10 -0.91 -10.93
C GLY A 146 -15.38 -0.11 -9.85
N HIS A 147 -15.67 1.19 -9.71
CA HIS A 147 -15.09 2.05 -8.67
C HIS A 147 -16.11 2.33 -7.58
N ASP A 148 -15.64 2.53 -6.37
CA ASP A 148 -16.47 2.95 -5.24
C ASP A 148 -17.11 4.33 -5.49
N ALA A 149 -18.40 4.43 -5.21
CA ALA A 149 -19.19 5.61 -5.62
C ALA A 149 -18.79 6.89 -4.89
N ASN A 150 -18.54 6.81 -3.58
CA ASN A 150 -18.42 8.00 -2.74
C ASN A 150 -17.28 7.94 -1.72
N VAL A 151 -16.18 7.21 -1.97
CA VAL A 151 -15.06 7.15 -1.01
C VAL A 151 -14.41 8.51 -0.78
N GLN A 152 -14.31 9.36 -1.78
CA GLN A 152 -13.82 10.73 -1.57
C GLN A 152 -14.73 11.52 -0.62
N ARG A 153 -16.04 11.25 -0.62
CA ARG A 153 -16.99 11.82 0.34
C ARG A 153 -16.75 11.27 1.73
N LEU A 154 -16.43 9.96 1.86
CA LEU A 154 -16.03 9.36 3.13
C LEU A 154 -14.84 10.08 3.76
N VAL A 155 -13.79 10.33 2.97
CA VAL A 155 -12.60 11.03 3.45
C VAL A 155 -12.96 12.44 3.93
N MET A 156 -13.76 13.17 3.16
CA MET A 156 -14.22 14.52 3.57
C MET A 156 -15.02 14.48 4.88
N ASP A 157 -15.95 13.55 5.01
CA ASP A 157 -16.79 13.42 6.21
C ASP A 157 -15.93 13.01 7.43
N ALA A 158 -14.95 12.10 7.24
CA ALA A 158 -14.01 11.67 8.27
C ALA A 158 -13.13 12.83 8.77
N ILE A 159 -12.55 13.61 7.86
CA ILE A 159 -11.73 14.77 8.19
C ILE A 159 -12.56 15.82 8.98
N ASN A 160 -13.77 16.12 8.52
CA ASN A 160 -14.63 17.10 9.20
C ASN A 160 -15.04 16.63 10.61
N TYR A 161 -15.32 15.34 10.76
CA TYR A 161 -15.64 14.77 12.06
C TYR A 161 -14.43 14.78 12.99
N ALA A 162 -13.28 14.30 12.50
CA ALA A 162 -12.06 14.23 13.28
C ALA A 162 -11.58 15.59 13.75
N ASP A 163 -11.61 16.60 12.88
CA ASP A 163 -11.32 17.99 13.23
C ASP A 163 -12.17 18.48 14.40
N THR A 164 -13.49 18.30 14.32
CA THR A 164 -14.41 18.77 15.33
C THR A 164 -14.31 17.99 16.64
N ALA A 165 -14.15 16.65 16.57
CA ALA A 165 -14.21 15.77 17.73
C ALA A 165 -12.88 15.70 18.49
N TYR A 166 -11.76 15.81 17.79
CA TYR A 166 -10.41 15.60 18.35
C TYR A 166 -9.53 16.85 18.29
N ASN A 167 -10.03 17.96 17.72
CA ASN A 167 -9.32 19.23 17.59
C ASN A 167 -7.91 19.03 16.98
N ILE A 168 -7.88 18.39 15.80
CA ILE A 168 -6.65 18.05 15.11
C ILE A 168 -6.04 19.31 14.49
N ASP A 169 -4.74 19.51 14.73
CA ASP A 169 -3.93 20.50 14.02
C ASP A 169 -3.36 19.84 12.73
N PHE A 170 -4.00 20.10 11.59
CA PHE A 170 -3.65 19.49 10.33
C PHE A 170 -2.30 19.99 9.78
N THR A 171 -1.78 21.13 10.25
CA THR A 171 -0.46 21.62 9.85
C THR A 171 0.66 20.65 10.23
N GLN A 172 0.45 19.82 11.24
CA GLN A 172 1.44 18.83 11.67
C GLN A 172 1.64 17.67 10.70
N TYR A 173 0.71 17.47 9.74
CA TYR A 173 0.74 16.38 8.75
C TYR A 173 1.09 16.89 7.34
N ASP A 174 1.46 18.15 7.21
CA ASP A 174 2.13 18.77 6.08
C ASP A 174 3.64 18.78 6.38
N ASN A 175 4.28 17.62 6.20
CA ASN A 175 5.65 17.40 6.65
C ASN A 175 6.69 18.16 5.82
N ASP A 176 6.36 18.56 4.58
CA ASP A 176 7.25 19.31 3.70
C ASP A 176 6.90 20.82 3.59
N ASN A 177 5.89 21.27 4.34
CA ASN A 177 5.39 22.64 4.43
C ASN A 177 5.01 23.23 3.06
N ASN A 178 4.25 22.46 2.28
CA ASN A 178 3.74 22.85 0.97
C ASN A 178 2.24 23.22 0.95
N ASP A 179 1.64 23.42 2.12
CA ASP A 179 0.20 23.68 2.36
C ASP A 179 -0.71 22.52 1.91
N THR A 180 -0.15 21.30 1.83
CA THR A 180 -0.90 20.10 1.46
C THR A 180 -0.57 18.97 2.43
N LEU A 181 -1.60 18.34 3.00
CA LEU A 181 -1.46 17.16 3.84
C LEU A 181 -0.91 16.00 2.99
N ASP A 182 0.20 15.43 3.40
CA ASP A 182 0.93 14.43 2.62
C ASP A 182 0.14 13.14 2.41
N ASN A 183 -0.54 12.67 3.46
CA ASN A 183 -1.51 11.57 3.39
C ASN A 183 -2.34 11.49 4.66
N VAL A 184 -3.60 11.05 4.52
CA VAL A 184 -4.43 10.53 5.61
C VAL A 184 -4.79 9.09 5.31
N HIS A 185 -4.65 8.19 6.29
CA HIS A 185 -5.09 6.81 6.15
C HIS A 185 -6.44 6.61 6.87
N ILE A 186 -7.41 6.05 6.16
CA ILE A 186 -8.73 5.74 6.71
C ILE A 186 -8.85 4.24 6.96
N ILE A 187 -9.14 3.85 8.20
CA ILE A 187 -9.52 2.46 8.50
C ILE A 187 -11.03 2.41 8.67
N PHE A 188 -11.72 1.72 7.79
CA PHE A 188 -13.19 1.65 7.81
C PHE A 188 -13.69 0.35 8.45
N ALA A 189 -14.79 0.45 9.19
CA ALA A 189 -15.41 -0.70 9.86
C ALA A 189 -15.91 -1.74 8.85
N GLY A 190 -15.64 -3.00 9.14
CA GLY A 190 -16.10 -4.15 8.36
C GLY A 190 -15.05 -4.78 7.47
N ILE A 191 -15.51 -5.69 6.61
CA ILE A 191 -14.67 -6.47 5.69
C ILE A 191 -14.54 -5.69 4.38
N PRO A 192 -13.33 -5.47 3.85
CA PRO A 192 -13.14 -4.78 2.59
C PRO A 192 -13.64 -5.61 1.40
N GLN A 193 -13.98 -4.94 0.30
CA GLN A 193 -14.47 -5.58 -0.92
C GLN A 193 -13.47 -6.58 -1.50
N SER A 194 -12.16 -6.26 -1.45
CA SER A 194 -11.09 -7.15 -1.93
C SER A 194 -11.10 -8.54 -1.28
N THR A 195 -11.70 -8.65 -0.09
CA THR A 195 -11.81 -9.91 0.65
C THR A 195 -13.22 -10.47 0.64
N SER A 196 -14.25 -9.62 0.79
CA SER A 196 -15.65 -10.06 0.84
C SER A 196 -16.26 -10.34 -0.53
N GLY A 197 -15.80 -9.63 -1.57
CA GLY A 197 -16.44 -9.59 -2.87
C GLY A 197 -17.79 -8.84 -2.90
N GLU A 198 -18.21 -8.22 -1.78
CA GLU A 198 -19.47 -7.49 -1.68
C GLU A 198 -19.38 -6.15 -2.43
N ALA A 199 -20.25 -5.94 -3.40
CA ALA A 199 -20.26 -4.74 -4.24
C ALA A 199 -20.59 -3.43 -3.50
N ASP A 200 -21.10 -3.52 -2.29
CA ASP A 200 -21.40 -2.37 -1.43
C ASP A 200 -20.28 -2.08 -0.40
N ALA A 201 -19.25 -2.93 -0.32
CA ALA A 201 -18.09 -2.71 0.52
C ALA A 201 -17.03 -1.85 -0.20
N ILE A 202 -16.17 -1.19 0.57
CA ILE A 202 -15.10 -0.34 0.04
C ILE A 202 -13.90 -1.22 -0.35
N TRP A 203 -13.31 -0.93 -1.51
CA TRP A 203 -12.03 -1.52 -1.93
C TRP A 203 -10.87 -0.76 -1.27
N PRO A 204 -9.91 -1.43 -0.61
CA PRO A 204 -8.69 -0.77 -0.12
C PRO A 204 -7.93 -0.13 -1.29
N HIS A 205 -7.50 1.11 -1.13
CA HIS A 205 -6.74 1.79 -2.17
C HIS A 205 -6.08 3.08 -1.67
N LYS A 206 -5.09 3.55 -2.42
CA LYS A 206 -4.55 4.91 -2.35
C LYS A 206 -5.12 5.75 -3.50
N SER A 207 -5.56 6.97 -3.22
CA SER A 207 -6.06 7.88 -4.24
C SER A 207 -5.91 9.35 -3.81
N ILE A 208 -6.54 10.24 -4.57
CA ILE A 208 -6.58 11.69 -4.32
C ILE A 208 -8.01 12.22 -4.30
N LEU A 209 -8.22 13.35 -3.63
CA LEU A 209 -9.48 14.08 -3.65
C LEU A 209 -9.53 14.99 -4.88
N TYR A 210 -10.12 14.53 -5.97
CA TYR A 210 -10.28 15.33 -7.19
C TYR A 210 -11.67 15.96 -7.31
N ASN A 211 -12.70 15.41 -6.64
CA ASN A 211 -14.07 15.93 -6.67
C ASN A 211 -14.37 16.92 -5.53
N TYR A 212 -13.52 16.97 -4.51
CA TYR A 212 -13.72 17.78 -3.32
C TYR A 212 -12.49 18.59 -2.98
N THR A 213 -12.72 19.81 -2.50
CA THR A 213 -11.67 20.63 -1.88
C THR A 213 -11.93 20.66 -0.38
N VAL A 214 -11.01 20.13 0.40
CA VAL A 214 -11.04 20.14 1.86
C VAL A 214 -9.79 20.86 2.33
N VAL A 215 -9.98 21.94 3.08
CA VAL A 215 -8.88 22.73 3.68
C VAL A 215 -9.14 22.83 5.18
N LYS A 216 -8.13 22.50 5.98
CA LYS A 216 -8.13 22.60 7.43
C LYS A 216 -6.84 23.28 7.88
N ASP A 217 -6.92 24.24 8.76
CA ASP A 217 -5.78 25.01 9.29
C ASP A 217 -4.86 25.60 8.19
N GLY A 218 -5.42 25.89 7.01
CA GLY A 218 -4.67 26.34 5.84
C GLY A 218 -4.12 25.22 4.97
N VAL A 219 -4.12 23.98 5.43
CA VAL A 219 -3.59 22.82 4.72
C VAL A 219 -4.68 22.13 3.88
N ARG A 220 -4.40 21.85 2.63
CA ARG A 220 -5.30 21.13 1.73
C ARG A 220 -5.16 19.62 1.93
N VAL A 221 -6.26 18.94 2.20
CA VAL A 221 -6.30 17.47 2.15
C VAL A 221 -6.41 17.03 0.69
N TYR A 222 -5.43 16.26 0.21
CA TYR A 222 -5.39 15.86 -1.20
C TYR A 222 -5.19 14.36 -1.38
N THR A 223 -4.15 13.80 -0.77
CA THR A 223 -3.83 12.37 -0.85
C THR A 223 -4.47 11.62 0.32
N TYR A 224 -5.03 10.45 0.04
CA TYR A 224 -5.53 9.54 1.05
C TYR A 224 -5.25 8.08 0.67
N SER A 225 -5.28 7.23 1.69
CA SER A 225 -5.31 5.78 1.55
C SER A 225 -6.35 5.17 2.47
N CYS A 226 -6.84 3.98 2.19
CA CYS A 226 -7.82 3.32 3.05
C CYS A 226 -7.66 1.81 3.09
N SER A 227 -8.06 1.21 4.23
CA SER A 227 -8.10 -0.23 4.45
C SER A 227 -9.29 -0.63 5.34
N GLY A 228 -9.64 -1.92 5.34
CA GLY A 228 -10.74 -2.42 6.16
C GLY A 228 -10.31 -2.82 7.57
N GLU A 229 -11.28 -2.86 8.49
CA GLU A 229 -11.10 -3.34 9.86
C GLU A 229 -10.86 -4.84 9.95
N LYS A 230 -11.45 -5.62 9.05
CA LYS A 230 -11.54 -7.07 9.19
C LYS A 230 -11.09 -7.81 7.95
N LYS A 231 -10.41 -8.93 8.15
CA LYS A 231 -10.16 -9.92 7.12
C LYS A 231 -11.39 -10.82 6.85
N ASN A 232 -12.15 -11.13 7.90
CA ASN A 232 -13.39 -11.94 7.82
C ASN A 232 -14.30 -11.59 9.00
N THR A 233 -15.40 -12.32 9.17
CA THR A 233 -16.40 -12.05 10.21
C THR A 233 -15.86 -12.18 11.65
N ILE A 234 -14.74 -12.86 11.86
CA ILE A 234 -14.20 -13.19 13.19
C ILE A 234 -12.88 -12.46 13.43
N ILE A 235 -12.02 -12.37 12.41
CA ILE A 235 -10.63 -11.96 12.55
C ILE A 235 -10.49 -10.49 12.16
N ALA A 236 -9.95 -9.67 13.09
CA ALA A 236 -9.46 -8.34 12.78
C ALA A 236 -8.34 -8.43 11.74
N ASP A 237 -8.27 -7.49 10.81
CA ASP A 237 -7.15 -7.41 9.89
C ASP A 237 -5.86 -7.02 10.66
N GLY A 238 -4.72 -7.39 10.11
CA GLY A 238 -3.43 -6.91 10.58
C GLY A 238 -3.05 -5.58 9.93
N ILE A 239 -1.76 -5.34 9.81
CA ILE A 239 -1.21 -4.13 9.19
C ILE A 239 -1.05 -4.25 7.66
N GLY A 240 -1.35 -5.42 7.07
CA GLY A 240 -0.96 -5.75 5.71
C GLY A 240 -1.52 -4.81 4.65
N ALA A 241 -2.86 -4.64 4.59
CA ALA A 241 -3.48 -3.71 3.65
C ALA A 241 -3.05 -2.25 3.94
N MET A 242 -2.96 -1.86 5.22
CA MET A 242 -2.50 -0.53 5.61
C MET A 242 -1.06 -0.26 5.12
N CYS A 243 -0.14 -1.21 5.29
CA CYS A 243 1.23 -1.10 4.78
C CYS A 243 1.26 -1.09 3.25
N HIS A 244 0.48 -1.94 2.57
CA HIS A 244 0.41 -1.98 1.11
C HIS A 244 -0.03 -0.62 0.54
N GLU A 245 -1.15 -0.09 1.02
CA GLU A 245 -1.67 1.20 0.54
C GLU A 245 -0.73 2.37 0.90
N PHE A 246 -0.07 2.30 2.05
CA PHE A 246 0.95 3.29 2.37
C PHE A 246 2.20 3.13 1.51
N GLY A 247 2.54 1.93 1.05
CA GLY A 247 3.56 1.69 0.03
C GLY A 247 3.28 2.50 -1.25
N HIS A 248 2.02 2.56 -1.69
CA HIS A 248 1.62 3.41 -2.81
C HIS A 248 1.75 4.92 -2.50
N VAL A 249 1.55 5.33 -1.26
CA VAL A 249 1.82 6.71 -0.83
C VAL A 249 3.31 7.05 -0.97
N LEU A 250 4.18 6.10 -0.66
CA LEU A 250 5.64 6.24 -0.84
C LEU A 250 6.09 6.09 -2.31
N GLY A 251 5.17 5.83 -3.24
CA GLY A 251 5.44 5.74 -4.67
C GLY A 251 5.75 4.34 -5.20
N LEU A 252 5.55 3.29 -4.40
CA LEU A 252 5.73 1.91 -4.86
C LEU A 252 4.57 1.47 -5.77
N PRO A 253 4.84 0.84 -6.92
CA PRO A 253 3.80 0.25 -7.76
C PRO A 253 3.39 -1.13 -7.26
N ASP A 254 2.23 -1.61 -7.70
CA ASP A 254 1.88 -3.02 -7.60
C ASP A 254 2.85 -3.91 -8.40
N PHE A 255 3.11 -5.11 -7.85
CA PHE A 255 3.95 -6.13 -8.50
C PHE A 255 3.15 -7.35 -8.98
N TYR A 256 1.87 -7.16 -9.19
CA TYR A 256 0.99 -8.09 -9.88
C TYR A 256 0.48 -7.46 -11.17
N ASP A 257 -0.13 -8.27 -12.01
CA ASP A 257 -0.75 -7.81 -13.25
C ASP A 257 -1.99 -6.97 -12.90
N THR A 258 -1.94 -5.68 -13.17
CA THR A 258 -3.00 -4.72 -12.86
C THR A 258 -3.93 -4.44 -14.03
N ASP A 259 -3.61 -4.92 -15.25
CA ASP A 259 -4.45 -4.66 -16.41
C ASP A 259 -5.59 -5.67 -16.58
N GLY A 260 -5.60 -6.73 -15.74
CA GLY A 260 -6.70 -7.69 -15.62
C GLY A 260 -6.95 -8.47 -16.90
N ALA A 261 -6.02 -8.43 -17.83
CA ALA A 261 -6.29 -8.94 -19.14
C ALA A 261 -5.40 -10.09 -19.52
N SER A 262 -6.02 -11.13 -19.82
CA SER A 262 -5.68 -12.12 -20.84
C SER A 262 -5.04 -11.57 -22.15
N ALA A 263 -4.78 -10.27 -22.29
CA ALA A 263 -4.43 -9.65 -23.56
C ALA A 263 -2.93 -9.59 -23.87
N THR A 264 -2.04 -9.61 -22.87
CA THR A 264 -0.60 -9.38 -23.09
C THR A 264 0.32 -10.41 -22.47
N GLY A 265 -0.24 -11.46 -21.86
CA GLY A 265 0.53 -12.49 -21.15
C GLY A 265 0.68 -12.13 -19.68
N GLU A 266 0.05 -12.93 -18.85
CA GLU A 266 -0.01 -12.74 -17.41
C GLU A 266 1.37 -12.84 -16.78
N GLY A 267 1.82 -11.74 -16.17
CA GLY A 267 2.97 -11.74 -15.29
C GLY A 267 2.60 -12.40 -13.97
N VAL A 268 3.34 -13.43 -13.56
CA VAL A 268 3.10 -14.12 -12.28
C VAL A 268 3.34 -13.20 -11.07
N GLY A 269 3.96 -12.04 -11.28
CA GLY A 269 4.31 -11.11 -10.21
C GLY A 269 5.29 -11.72 -9.20
N LEU A 270 5.37 -11.11 -8.02
CA LEU A 270 6.24 -11.57 -6.92
C LEU A 270 5.52 -12.45 -5.90
N GLY A 271 4.18 -12.62 -6.04
CA GLY A 271 3.39 -13.44 -5.12
C GLY A 271 3.55 -13.01 -3.65
N ASP A 272 3.67 -13.99 -2.79
CA ASP A 272 3.79 -13.78 -1.35
C ASP A 272 5.16 -13.23 -0.90
N PHE A 273 6.08 -12.97 -1.82
CA PHE A 273 7.42 -12.46 -1.51
C PHE A 273 7.52 -10.93 -1.54
N SER A 274 6.45 -10.22 -1.82
CA SER A 274 6.44 -8.75 -1.86
C SER A 274 5.24 -8.18 -1.12
N LEU A 275 5.47 -7.11 -0.33
CA LEU A 275 4.38 -6.29 0.23
C LEU A 275 3.41 -5.82 -0.85
N MET A 276 3.95 -5.37 -2.00
CA MET A 276 3.17 -4.81 -3.11
C MET A 276 2.53 -5.88 -3.99
N HIS A 277 2.35 -7.10 -3.44
CA HIS A 277 1.59 -8.21 -4.01
C HIS A 277 0.96 -9.02 -2.87
N GLY A 278 0.92 -10.35 -2.95
CA GLY A 278 0.33 -11.25 -1.95
C GLY A 278 1.01 -11.24 -0.58
N GLY A 279 2.24 -10.76 -0.49
CA GLY A 279 3.01 -10.72 0.75
C GLY A 279 2.43 -9.81 1.86
N CYS A 280 1.51 -8.91 1.50
CA CYS A 280 0.75 -8.14 2.49
C CYS A 280 -0.27 -9.00 3.26
N TYR A 281 -0.66 -10.16 2.74
CA TYR A 281 -1.63 -11.07 3.37
C TYR A 281 -1.00 -12.20 4.18
N ASN A 282 0.32 -12.28 4.25
CA ASN A 282 1.02 -13.32 4.99
C ASN A 282 0.64 -13.33 6.47
N ASN A 283 0.44 -14.53 7.02
CA ASN A 283 0.00 -14.74 8.40
C ASN A 283 -1.21 -13.86 8.78
N ASP A 284 -2.24 -13.85 7.94
CA ASP A 284 -3.44 -13.02 8.14
C ASP A 284 -3.10 -11.52 8.28
N SER A 285 -2.26 -11.01 7.37
CA SER A 285 -1.80 -9.61 7.35
C SER A 285 -0.99 -9.17 8.57
N ARG A 286 -0.34 -10.12 9.29
CA ARG A 286 0.37 -9.87 10.55
C ARG A 286 1.88 -10.00 10.48
N THR A 287 2.38 -10.74 9.47
CA THR A 287 3.82 -10.97 9.25
C THR A 287 4.11 -10.73 7.77
N LEU A 288 4.33 -9.50 7.41
CA LEU A 288 4.42 -9.08 6.02
C LEU A 288 5.75 -9.46 5.39
N SER A 289 5.75 -9.66 4.08
CA SER A 289 6.99 -9.70 3.30
C SER A 289 7.64 -8.34 3.23
N GLY A 290 8.96 -8.32 3.10
CA GLY A 290 9.72 -7.07 2.95
C GLY A 290 9.43 -6.34 1.64
N LEU A 291 9.98 -5.13 1.54
CA LEU A 291 10.00 -4.38 0.29
C LEU A 291 11.01 -5.03 -0.67
N CYS A 292 10.60 -5.23 -1.91
CA CYS A 292 11.50 -5.72 -2.94
C CYS A 292 12.23 -4.54 -3.59
N ALA A 293 13.50 -4.76 -3.90
CA ALA A 293 14.22 -3.82 -4.77
C ALA A 293 13.59 -3.83 -6.17
N VAL A 294 13.28 -2.67 -6.68
CA VAL A 294 12.72 -2.45 -8.02
C VAL A 294 13.86 -2.22 -9.01
#